data_f6cbcf73b5069871e4c62914f95f30aa
#
_entry.id   f6cbcf73b5069871e4c62914f95f30aa
#
_cell.length_a   1.000
_cell.length_b   1.000
_cell.length_c   1.000
_cell.angle_alpha   90.00
_cell.angle_beta   90.00
_cell.angle_gamma   90.00
#
_symmetry.space_group_name_H-M   'P 1'
#
loop_
_entity.id
_entity.type
_entity.pdbx_description
1 polymer ?
#
loop_
_entity_poly.entity_id
_entity_poly.type
_entity_poly.pdbx_seq_one_letter_code
_entity_poly.pdbx_strand_id
1 'polypeptide(L)'
;LLDADAASNTLSWRWVAGLQTRGKHYVARAENIARYTGGRFNPVGQLNESPSPLPLGQVEPREALPAAALWPQGRVALLLHEDDLLAETLPLAGAEVVAIAGIASSQARSPGGCAPAATAWSRAAVADGLDRAARHFGVAATPVEGISAWAAARSCANIVTPYAPVGCTADRLNTIEAQLTNQGIRLHRIRRSWDSEKWPHAHGGFFAFRAAVKS
;
A
#
# COMPACT_ATOMS: atom_id res chain seq x y z
N LEU A 1 -3.38 -3.68 5.26
CA LEU A 1 -4.79 -3.73 5.71
C LEU A 1 -4.90 -3.46 7.19
N LEU A 2 -4.23 -4.23 8.01
CA LEU A 2 -4.20 -4.01 9.47
C LEU A 2 -3.58 -2.65 9.82
N ASP A 3 -2.60 -2.21 9.09
CA ASP A 3 -1.98 -0.89 9.22
C ASP A 3 -2.97 0.26 9.01
N ALA A 4 -3.80 0.17 7.98
CA ALA A 4 -4.78 1.21 7.68
C ALA A 4 -5.87 1.29 8.75
N ASP A 5 -6.39 0.16 9.21
CA ASP A 5 -7.39 0.10 10.26
C ASP A 5 -6.81 0.43 11.64
N ALA A 6 -5.63 -0.07 11.95
CA ALA A 6 -4.94 0.29 13.18
C ALA A 6 -4.61 1.78 13.24
N ALA A 7 -4.16 2.39 12.15
CA ALA A 7 -3.88 3.81 12.09
C ALA A 7 -5.13 4.69 12.24
N SER A 8 -6.31 4.22 11.80
CA SER A 8 -7.56 4.96 11.94
C SER A 8 -8.23 4.77 13.30
N ASN A 9 -8.03 3.63 13.94
CA ASN A 9 -8.71 3.25 15.18
C ASN A 9 -7.82 3.24 16.42
N THR A 10 -6.52 3.21 16.26
CA THR A 10 -5.57 3.41 17.34
C THR A 10 -5.11 4.86 17.38
N LEU A 11 -4.68 5.35 18.52
CA LEU A 11 -4.16 6.71 18.71
C LEU A 11 -2.90 6.94 17.86
N SER A 12 -3.06 7.01 16.56
CA SER A 12 -1.98 7.45 15.69
C SER A 12 -1.68 8.92 15.98
N TRP A 13 -0.44 9.36 15.74
CA TRP A 13 -0.06 10.76 15.87
C TRP A 13 -1.00 11.71 15.10
N ARG A 14 -1.62 11.25 14.01
CA ARG A 14 -2.56 12.04 13.20
C ARG A 14 -3.83 12.40 13.95
N TRP A 15 -4.33 11.53 14.82
CA TRP A 15 -5.46 11.81 15.68
C TRP A 15 -5.08 12.81 16.77
N VAL A 16 -3.93 12.61 17.40
CA VAL A 16 -3.41 13.49 18.44
C VAL A 16 -3.13 14.89 17.88
N ALA A 17 -2.59 14.97 16.66
CA ALA A 17 -2.32 16.22 15.96
C ALA A 17 -3.59 16.89 15.38
N GLY A 18 -4.75 16.27 15.46
CA GLY A 18 -6.00 16.80 14.87
C GLY A 18 -6.05 16.76 13.34
N LEU A 19 -5.17 15.99 12.71
CA LEU A 19 -5.03 15.92 11.25
C LEU A 19 -5.92 14.86 10.60
N GLN A 20 -6.35 13.83 11.35
CA GLN A 20 -7.13 12.73 10.80
C GLN A 20 -8.57 13.16 10.49
N THR A 21 -9.19 13.93 11.38
CA THR A 21 -10.50 14.51 11.16
C THR A 21 -10.50 15.94 11.70
N ARG A 22 -10.80 16.90 10.86
CA ARG A 22 -10.84 18.32 11.25
C ARG A 22 -11.74 18.53 12.47
N GLY A 23 -11.25 19.26 13.45
CA GLY A 23 -12.01 19.60 14.66
C GLY A 23 -12.12 18.46 15.69
N LYS A 24 -11.51 17.30 15.44
CA LYS A 24 -11.43 16.21 16.40
C LYS A 24 -9.98 15.96 16.83
N HIS A 25 -9.74 16.02 18.12
CA HIS A 25 -8.48 15.64 18.75
C HIS A 25 -8.72 14.48 19.71
N TYR A 26 -7.85 13.49 19.64
CA TYR A 26 -7.82 12.40 20.62
C TYR A 26 -6.49 12.50 21.36
N VAL A 27 -6.50 13.28 22.41
CA VAL A 27 -5.30 13.47 23.26
C VAL A 27 -5.34 12.56 24.46
N ALA A 28 -4.17 12.17 24.94
CA ALA A 28 -4.03 11.47 26.20
C ALA A 28 -4.47 12.40 27.34
N ARG A 29 -5.32 11.90 28.24
CA ARG A 29 -5.81 12.61 29.44
C ARG A 29 -5.45 11.83 30.68
N ALA A 30 -5.01 12.51 31.72
CA ALA A 30 -4.64 11.89 32.97
C ALA A 30 -5.77 11.05 33.56
N GLU A 31 -7.00 11.56 33.50
CA GLU A 31 -8.20 10.82 33.94
C GLU A 31 -8.40 9.50 33.20
N ASN A 32 -8.27 9.51 31.87
CA ASN A 32 -8.42 8.29 31.07
C ASN A 32 -7.31 7.28 31.39
N ILE A 33 -6.07 7.76 31.52
CA ILE A 33 -4.96 6.90 31.89
C ILE A 33 -5.17 6.28 33.25
N ALA A 34 -5.56 7.07 34.26
CA ALA A 34 -5.86 6.55 35.58
C ALA A 34 -6.99 5.52 35.55
N ARG A 35 -8.09 5.83 34.85
CA ARG A 35 -9.25 4.94 34.71
C ARG A 35 -8.88 3.60 34.11
N TYR A 36 -8.19 3.60 32.96
CA TYR A 36 -7.90 2.37 32.22
C TYR A 36 -6.68 1.61 32.71
N THR A 37 -5.93 2.18 33.64
CA THR A 37 -4.81 1.49 34.34
C THR A 37 -5.17 1.10 35.77
N GLY A 38 -6.45 1.22 36.18
CA GLY A 38 -6.87 0.94 37.54
C GLY A 38 -6.19 1.84 38.58
N GLY A 39 -5.88 3.09 38.23
CA GLY A 39 -5.14 4.04 39.07
C GLY A 39 -3.63 3.84 39.14
N ARG A 40 -3.09 2.86 38.43
CA ARG A 40 -1.64 2.57 38.43
C ARG A 40 -0.80 3.75 37.91
N PHE A 41 -1.34 4.49 36.95
CA PHE A 41 -0.70 5.70 36.40
C PHE A 41 -1.71 6.85 36.44
N ASN A 42 -1.29 7.97 36.99
CA ASN A 42 -2.11 9.19 37.07
C ASN A 42 -1.22 10.41 36.78
N PRO A 43 -0.92 10.72 35.51
CA PRO A 43 -0.01 11.78 35.10
C PRO A 43 -0.64 13.17 35.11
N VAL A 44 -1.28 13.56 36.19
CA VAL A 44 -1.88 14.89 36.36
C VAL A 44 -0.81 15.97 36.19
N GLY A 45 -1.08 16.98 35.35
CA GLY A 45 -0.15 18.08 35.08
C GLY A 45 1.08 17.72 34.23
N GLN A 46 1.20 16.47 33.77
CA GLN A 46 2.32 16.02 32.94
C GLN A 46 1.97 15.94 31.45
N LEU A 47 0.71 16.16 31.11
CA LEU A 47 0.21 16.04 29.75
C LEU A 47 -0.30 17.37 29.23
N ASN A 48 -0.09 17.63 27.95
CA ASN A 48 -0.79 18.71 27.26
C ASN A 48 -2.18 18.18 26.82
N GLU A 49 -3.19 18.37 27.65
CA GLU A 49 -4.55 17.92 27.39
C GLU A 49 -5.36 18.84 26.45
N SER A 50 -4.79 20.01 26.11
CA SER A 50 -5.41 20.99 25.21
C SER A 50 -4.39 21.50 24.18
N PRO A 51 -3.83 20.62 23.34
CA PRO A 51 -2.86 21.03 22.34
C PRO A 51 -3.51 21.93 21.28
N SER A 52 -2.77 22.94 20.82
CA SER A 52 -3.17 23.68 19.64
C SER A 52 -3.16 22.79 18.40
N PRO A 53 -4.14 22.90 17.49
CA PRO A 53 -4.10 22.19 16.24
C PRO A 53 -2.83 22.49 15.45
N LEU A 54 -2.22 21.48 14.89
CA LEU A 54 -1.10 21.71 13.95
C LEU A 54 -1.62 22.41 12.69
N PRO A 55 -0.91 23.40 12.16
CA PRO A 55 -1.28 24.01 10.90
C PRO A 55 -1.22 22.94 9.80
N LEU A 56 -2.32 22.80 9.08
CA LEU A 56 -2.32 22.02 7.85
C LEU A 56 -1.53 22.81 6.81
N GLY A 57 -0.44 22.25 6.30
CA GLY A 57 0.22 22.73 5.11
C GLY A 57 -0.74 22.76 3.92
N GLN A 58 -0.32 23.33 2.80
CA GLN A 58 -1.03 23.18 1.55
C GLN A 58 -1.15 21.68 1.26
N VAL A 59 -2.40 21.22 1.13
CA VAL A 59 -2.68 19.85 0.68
C VAL A 59 -2.70 19.91 -0.84
N GLU A 60 -1.81 19.17 -1.47
CA GLU A 60 -1.79 19.04 -2.93
C GLU A 60 -3.17 18.59 -3.43
N PRO A 61 -3.62 19.14 -4.57
CA PRO A 61 -4.86 18.71 -5.19
C PRO A 61 -4.83 17.19 -5.43
N ARG A 62 -5.96 16.56 -5.19
CA ARG A 62 -6.09 15.14 -5.45
C ARG A 62 -6.03 14.89 -6.95
N GLU A 63 -5.10 14.09 -7.39
CA GLU A 63 -5.04 13.64 -8.77
C GLU A 63 -6.18 12.67 -9.09
N ALA A 64 -6.72 12.78 -10.30
CA ALA A 64 -7.67 11.81 -10.80
C ALA A 64 -7.01 10.43 -10.94
N LEU A 65 -7.76 9.39 -10.61
CA LEU A 65 -7.29 8.03 -10.84
C LEU A 65 -7.07 7.83 -12.35
N PRO A 66 -5.87 7.47 -12.81
CA PRO A 66 -5.62 7.28 -14.25
C PRO A 66 -6.53 6.18 -14.80
N ALA A 67 -6.82 6.23 -16.09
CA ALA A 67 -7.57 5.16 -16.75
C ALA A 67 -6.92 3.80 -16.46
N ALA A 68 -7.75 2.76 -16.29
CA ALA A 68 -7.22 1.41 -16.12
C ALA A 68 -6.44 1.03 -17.39
N ALA A 69 -5.18 0.63 -17.21
CA ALA A 69 -4.39 0.12 -18.33
C ALA A 69 -4.97 -1.22 -18.81
N LEU A 70 -5.02 -1.38 -20.12
CA LEU A 70 -5.24 -2.70 -20.70
C LEU A 70 -3.96 -3.51 -20.49
N TRP A 71 -4.12 -4.77 -20.05
CA TRP A 71 -2.97 -5.65 -19.96
C TRP A 71 -2.61 -6.25 -21.31
N PRO A 72 -1.32 -6.47 -21.58
CA PRO A 72 -0.87 -7.05 -22.83
C PRO A 72 -1.35 -8.50 -22.97
N GLN A 73 -1.72 -8.87 -24.18
CA GLN A 73 -1.98 -10.27 -24.53
C GLN A 73 -0.66 -11.03 -24.73
N GLY A 74 -0.70 -12.36 -24.60
CA GLY A 74 0.48 -13.19 -24.77
C GLY A 74 1.39 -13.21 -23.54
N ARG A 75 2.69 -13.35 -23.76
CA ARG A 75 3.68 -13.58 -22.69
C ARG A 75 3.94 -12.35 -21.85
N VAL A 76 3.75 -12.47 -20.55
CA VAL A 76 3.98 -11.43 -19.54
C VAL A 76 4.78 -11.97 -18.36
N ALA A 77 5.58 -11.14 -17.74
CA ALA A 77 6.09 -11.41 -16.41
C ALA A 77 5.22 -10.69 -15.37
N LEU A 78 5.02 -11.29 -14.20
CA LEU A 78 4.23 -10.73 -13.10
C LEU A 78 5.15 -10.21 -12.00
N LEU A 79 4.99 -8.96 -11.62
CA LEU A 79 5.67 -8.34 -10.48
C LEU A 79 4.65 -8.08 -9.37
N LEU A 80 4.77 -8.78 -8.24
CA LEU A 80 3.97 -8.55 -7.05
C LEU A 80 4.67 -7.58 -6.09
N HIS A 81 3.89 -6.89 -5.29
CA HIS A 81 4.37 -6.00 -4.23
C HIS A 81 3.47 -6.13 -2.98
N GLU A 82 3.98 -5.73 -1.84
CA GLU A 82 3.34 -5.93 -0.54
C GLU A 82 1.98 -5.25 -0.36
N ASP A 83 1.61 -4.29 -1.22
CA ASP A 83 0.30 -3.63 -1.14
C ASP A 83 -0.80 -4.44 -1.87
N ASP A 84 -0.43 -5.40 -2.73
CA ASP A 84 -1.37 -6.32 -3.37
C ASP A 84 -0.70 -7.66 -3.70
N LEU A 85 -1.02 -8.66 -2.92
CA LEU A 85 -0.49 -10.02 -3.02
C LEU A 85 -1.53 -11.03 -3.50
N LEU A 86 -2.72 -10.57 -3.94
CA LEU A 86 -3.80 -11.43 -4.42
C LEU A 86 -3.73 -11.61 -5.94
N ALA A 87 -2.67 -12.27 -6.39
CA ALA A 87 -2.37 -12.48 -7.80
C ALA A 87 -3.47 -13.25 -8.56
N GLU A 88 -4.16 -14.16 -7.87
CA GLU A 88 -5.15 -15.07 -8.40
C GLU A 88 -6.39 -14.35 -8.95
N THR A 89 -6.63 -13.12 -8.54
CA THR A 89 -7.78 -12.30 -8.95
C THR A 89 -7.43 -11.21 -9.92
N LEU A 90 -6.18 -11.13 -10.36
CA LEU A 90 -5.78 -10.13 -11.35
C LEU A 90 -6.43 -10.43 -12.72
N PRO A 91 -6.89 -9.41 -13.44
CA PRO A 91 -7.57 -9.56 -14.73
C PRO A 91 -6.57 -9.87 -15.84
N LEU A 92 -5.97 -11.06 -15.84
CA LEU A 92 -4.94 -11.50 -16.79
C LEU A 92 -5.47 -12.45 -17.87
N ALA A 93 -6.77 -12.41 -18.15
CA ALA A 93 -7.35 -13.24 -19.20
C ALA A 93 -6.66 -12.99 -20.56
N GLY A 94 -6.20 -14.07 -21.21
CA GLY A 94 -5.45 -14.01 -22.48
C GLY A 94 -3.96 -13.68 -22.35
N ALA A 95 -3.46 -13.43 -21.15
CA ALA A 95 -2.03 -13.34 -20.89
C ALA A 95 -1.47 -14.70 -20.41
N GLU A 96 -0.26 -15.02 -20.84
CA GLU A 96 0.53 -16.16 -20.38
C GLU A 96 1.59 -15.64 -19.39
N VAL A 97 1.40 -15.92 -18.11
CA VAL A 97 2.41 -15.58 -17.10
C VAL A 97 3.59 -16.53 -17.20
N VAL A 98 4.76 -16.02 -17.57
CA VAL A 98 5.96 -16.84 -17.81
C VAL A 98 7.04 -16.69 -16.73
N ALA A 99 6.95 -15.70 -15.89
CA ALA A 99 7.83 -15.46 -14.77
C ALA A 99 7.14 -14.64 -13.69
N ILE A 100 7.48 -14.85 -12.43
CA ILE A 100 6.91 -14.13 -11.30
C ILE A 100 8.02 -13.62 -10.40
N ALA A 101 7.94 -12.35 -10.01
CA ALA A 101 8.82 -11.74 -9.02
C ALA A 101 8.01 -11.00 -7.95
N GLY A 102 8.62 -10.77 -6.79
CA GLY A 102 8.02 -9.97 -5.73
C GLY A 102 9.00 -9.03 -5.08
N ILE A 103 8.55 -7.84 -4.75
CA ILE A 103 9.30 -6.80 -4.04
C ILE A 103 8.60 -6.41 -2.75
N ALA A 104 9.40 -6.06 -1.73
CA ALA A 104 8.93 -5.46 -0.50
C ALA A 104 9.55 -4.07 -0.33
N SER A 105 8.73 -3.07 -0.03
CA SER A 105 9.12 -1.64 0.09
C SER A 105 8.98 -1.11 1.52
N SER A 106 8.82 -1.99 2.51
CA SER A 106 8.53 -1.63 3.91
C SER A 106 9.54 -0.65 4.52
N GLN A 107 10.81 -0.73 4.13
CA GLN A 107 11.85 0.19 4.63
C GLN A 107 11.61 1.66 4.25
N ALA A 108 10.91 1.91 3.15
CA ALA A 108 10.62 3.26 2.66
C ALA A 108 9.30 3.84 3.24
N ARG A 109 8.57 3.09 4.08
CA ARG A 109 7.28 3.54 4.63
C ARG A 109 7.40 4.66 5.66
N SER A 110 8.56 4.83 6.28
CA SER A 110 8.79 5.86 7.29
C SER A 110 10.17 6.50 7.12
N PRO A 111 10.29 7.82 7.25
CA PRO A 111 11.58 8.49 7.27
C PRO A 111 12.51 8.01 8.41
N GLY A 112 11.92 7.52 9.50
CA GLY A 112 12.67 6.93 10.63
C GLY A 112 13.05 5.46 10.41
N GLY A 113 12.78 4.90 9.23
CA GLY A 113 12.97 3.48 8.94
C GLY A 113 11.82 2.61 9.47
N CYS A 114 11.98 1.32 9.30
CA CYS A 114 10.99 0.31 9.68
C CYS A 114 11.62 -0.67 10.68
N ALA A 115 10.86 -1.03 11.71
CA ALA A 115 11.32 -2.01 12.70
C ALA A 115 11.67 -3.36 12.02
N PRO A 116 12.70 -4.08 12.48
CA PRO A 116 13.09 -5.36 11.90
C PRO A 116 11.94 -6.38 11.82
N ALA A 117 11.08 -6.43 12.83
CA ALA A 117 9.93 -7.33 12.86
C ALA A 117 8.90 -6.98 11.75
N ALA A 118 8.62 -5.70 11.52
CA ALA A 118 7.72 -5.27 10.45
C ALA A 118 8.30 -5.56 9.05
N THR A 119 9.61 -5.37 8.88
CA THR A 119 10.29 -5.73 7.63
C THR A 119 10.26 -7.23 7.39
N ALA A 120 10.51 -8.03 8.43
CA ALA A 120 10.45 -9.49 8.34
C ALA A 120 9.03 -9.96 7.98
N TRP A 121 8.01 -9.35 8.58
CA TRP A 121 6.61 -9.63 8.26
C TRP A 121 6.27 -9.32 6.81
N SER A 122 6.63 -8.13 6.30
CA SER A 122 6.39 -7.76 4.91
C SER A 122 7.08 -8.73 3.93
N ARG A 123 8.31 -9.13 4.21
CA ARG A 123 9.01 -10.11 3.40
C ARG A 123 8.34 -11.48 3.42
N ALA A 124 7.89 -11.93 4.58
CA ALA A 124 7.14 -13.19 4.72
C ALA A 124 5.80 -13.13 3.97
N ALA A 125 5.08 -12.02 4.05
CA ALA A 125 3.84 -11.82 3.32
C ALA A 125 4.06 -11.85 1.79
N VAL A 126 5.13 -11.21 1.29
CA VAL A 126 5.50 -11.28 -0.13
C VAL A 126 5.86 -12.71 -0.51
N ALA A 127 6.61 -13.44 0.30
CA ALA A 127 6.96 -14.84 0.04
C ALA A 127 5.71 -15.73 -0.05
N ASP A 128 4.75 -15.59 0.89
CA ASP A 128 3.46 -16.31 0.81
C ASP A 128 2.68 -15.96 -0.47
N GLY A 129 2.61 -14.67 -0.83
CA GLY A 129 1.97 -14.23 -2.07
C GLY A 129 2.62 -14.83 -3.32
N LEU A 130 3.96 -14.92 -3.33
CA LEU A 130 4.72 -15.55 -4.39
C LEU A 130 4.45 -17.05 -4.51
N ASP A 131 4.39 -17.76 -3.37
CA ASP A 131 4.10 -19.19 -3.33
C ASP A 131 2.68 -19.49 -3.84
N ARG A 132 1.70 -18.65 -3.51
CA ARG A 132 0.33 -18.76 -4.01
C ARG A 132 0.27 -18.48 -5.52
N ALA A 133 0.92 -17.40 -5.97
CA ALA A 133 0.99 -17.05 -7.38
C ALA A 133 1.70 -18.16 -8.19
N ALA A 134 2.79 -18.73 -7.68
CA ALA A 134 3.51 -19.82 -8.32
C ALA A 134 2.61 -21.05 -8.53
N ARG A 135 1.82 -21.42 -7.52
CA ARG A 135 0.85 -22.53 -7.64
C ARG A 135 -0.27 -22.22 -8.62
N HIS A 136 -0.78 -21.00 -8.59
CA HIS A 136 -1.90 -20.59 -9.44
C HIS A 136 -1.54 -20.57 -10.94
N PHE A 137 -0.38 -20.01 -11.26
CA PHE A 137 0.08 -19.87 -12.66
C PHE A 137 0.96 -21.03 -13.13
N GLY A 138 1.36 -21.95 -12.26
CA GLY A 138 2.27 -23.05 -12.61
C GLY A 138 3.69 -22.58 -12.96
N VAL A 139 4.13 -21.43 -12.44
CA VAL A 139 5.41 -20.79 -12.80
C VAL A 139 6.21 -20.48 -11.54
N ALA A 140 7.53 -20.74 -11.59
CA ALA A 140 8.39 -20.42 -10.46
C ALA A 140 8.40 -18.92 -10.14
N ALA A 141 8.31 -18.59 -8.86
CA ALA A 141 8.33 -17.23 -8.36
C ALA A 141 9.59 -16.96 -7.52
N THR A 142 10.09 -15.73 -7.55
CA THR A 142 11.33 -15.34 -6.89
C THR A 142 11.18 -13.97 -6.20
N PRO A 143 11.52 -13.84 -4.91
CA PRO A 143 11.67 -12.52 -4.33
C PRO A 143 12.90 -11.83 -4.93
N VAL A 144 12.78 -10.56 -5.29
CA VAL A 144 13.86 -9.78 -5.90
C VAL A 144 14.04 -8.42 -5.22
N GLU A 145 15.30 -8.00 -5.12
CA GLU A 145 15.62 -6.64 -4.69
C GLU A 145 15.83 -5.70 -5.88
N GLY A 146 16.45 -6.24 -6.96
CA GLY A 146 16.69 -5.54 -8.22
C GLY A 146 15.91 -6.14 -9.37
N ILE A 147 14.90 -5.42 -9.85
CA ILE A 147 14.02 -5.91 -10.92
C ILE A 147 14.68 -5.93 -12.30
N SER A 148 15.60 -4.99 -12.57
CA SER A 148 16.18 -4.82 -13.90
C SER A 148 16.96 -6.03 -14.37
N ALA A 149 17.82 -6.59 -13.52
CA ALA A 149 18.60 -7.80 -13.84
C ALA A 149 17.67 -9.02 -13.99
N TRP A 150 16.66 -9.14 -13.13
CA TRP A 150 15.68 -10.21 -13.22
C TRP A 150 14.89 -10.15 -14.53
N ALA A 151 14.44 -8.95 -14.92
CA ALA A 151 13.66 -8.73 -16.14
C ALA A 151 14.47 -9.03 -17.40
N ALA A 152 15.71 -8.54 -17.47
CA ALA A 152 16.62 -8.79 -18.60
C ALA A 152 16.84 -10.29 -18.84
N ALA A 153 16.98 -11.08 -17.76
CA ALA A 153 17.18 -12.53 -17.83
C ALA A 153 15.95 -13.31 -18.32
N ARG A 154 14.76 -12.69 -18.41
CA ARG A 154 13.50 -13.37 -18.78
C ARG A 154 13.08 -13.18 -20.22
N SER A 155 13.76 -12.32 -20.99
CA SER A 155 13.42 -12.03 -22.41
C SER A 155 11.92 -11.72 -22.59
N CYS A 156 11.33 -10.97 -21.67
CA CYS A 156 9.92 -10.61 -21.68
C CYS A 156 9.78 -9.09 -21.81
N ALA A 157 9.12 -8.65 -22.88
CA ALA A 157 8.96 -7.23 -23.19
C ALA A 157 7.89 -6.55 -22.31
N ASN A 158 7.05 -7.32 -21.62
CA ASN A 158 5.94 -6.81 -20.85
C ASN A 158 5.97 -7.36 -19.41
N ILE A 159 5.96 -6.47 -18.46
CA ILE A 159 5.77 -6.80 -17.04
C ILE A 159 4.43 -6.23 -16.60
N VAL A 160 3.61 -7.01 -15.93
CA VAL A 160 2.36 -6.58 -15.31
C VAL A 160 2.53 -6.53 -13.80
N THR A 161 1.94 -5.52 -13.17
CA THR A 161 1.94 -5.36 -11.72
C THR A 161 0.58 -4.85 -11.24
N PRO A 162 0.10 -5.24 -10.06
CA PRO A 162 -1.07 -4.60 -9.47
C PRO A 162 -0.84 -3.09 -9.33
N TYR A 163 -1.90 -2.32 -9.46
CA TYR A 163 -1.84 -0.88 -9.26
C TYR A 163 -1.62 -0.57 -7.77
N ALA A 164 -0.53 0.09 -7.44
CA ALA A 164 -0.26 0.54 -6.08
C ALA A 164 -0.92 1.91 -5.80
N PRO A 165 -1.51 2.10 -4.60
CA PRO A 165 -1.92 3.43 -4.15
C PRO A 165 -0.71 4.35 -4.00
N VAL A 166 -0.97 5.67 -3.88
CA VAL A 166 0.09 6.65 -3.60
C VAL A 166 0.87 6.28 -2.35
N GLY A 167 2.18 6.34 -2.42
CA GLY A 167 3.08 5.98 -1.33
C GLY A 167 4.35 5.29 -1.83
N CYS A 168 5.14 4.78 -0.90
CA CYS A 168 6.48 4.25 -1.16
C CYS A 168 6.52 3.12 -2.20
N THR A 169 5.49 2.31 -2.30
CA THR A 169 5.39 1.27 -3.33
C THR A 169 5.19 1.89 -4.72
N ALA A 170 4.29 2.87 -4.85
CA ALA A 170 4.09 3.59 -6.12
C ALA A 170 5.37 4.32 -6.56
N ASP A 171 6.07 4.97 -5.63
CA ASP A 171 7.34 5.66 -5.89
C ASP A 171 8.42 4.69 -6.37
N ARG A 172 8.50 3.51 -5.74
CA ARG A 172 9.40 2.45 -6.16
C ARG A 172 9.05 1.91 -7.54
N LEU A 173 7.76 1.72 -7.84
CA LEU A 173 7.30 1.30 -9.16
C LEU A 173 7.62 2.34 -10.24
N ASN A 174 7.58 3.65 -9.93
CA ASN A 174 8.01 4.71 -10.86
C ASN A 174 9.51 4.58 -11.19
N THR A 175 10.33 4.34 -10.17
CA THR A 175 11.77 4.09 -10.36
C THR A 175 12.04 2.84 -11.19
N ILE A 176 11.33 1.76 -10.90
CA ILE A 176 11.42 0.49 -11.65
C ILE A 176 11.02 0.70 -13.12
N GLU A 177 9.92 1.40 -13.37
CA GLU A 177 9.41 1.68 -14.72
C GLU A 177 10.45 2.43 -15.57
N ALA A 178 11.09 3.45 -14.99
CA ALA A 178 12.17 4.17 -15.67
C ALA A 178 13.35 3.24 -16.04
N GLN A 179 13.74 2.36 -15.12
CA GLN A 179 14.82 1.40 -15.36
C GLN A 179 14.46 0.37 -16.45
N LEU A 180 13.24 -0.13 -16.45
CA LEU A 180 12.74 -1.10 -17.43
C LEU A 180 12.59 -0.48 -18.81
N THR A 181 12.12 0.77 -18.89
CA THR A 181 12.00 1.52 -20.15
C THR A 181 13.33 1.66 -20.86
N ASN A 182 14.43 1.88 -20.13
CA ASN A 182 15.79 1.91 -20.68
C ASN A 182 16.24 0.56 -21.28
N GLN A 183 15.56 -0.53 -20.94
CA GLN A 183 15.79 -1.88 -21.46
C GLN A 183 14.77 -2.29 -22.53
N GLY A 184 13.89 -1.39 -22.95
CA GLY A 184 12.82 -1.67 -23.89
C GLY A 184 11.68 -2.52 -23.30
N ILE A 185 11.60 -2.63 -21.96
CA ILE A 185 10.59 -3.40 -21.24
C ILE A 185 9.50 -2.44 -20.73
N ARG A 186 8.25 -2.78 -20.95
CA ARG A 186 7.10 -1.98 -20.51
C ARG A 186 6.51 -2.52 -19.22
N LEU A 187 6.27 -1.63 -18.25
CA LEU A 187 5.55 -1.94 -17.02
C LEU A 187 4.07 -1.55 -17.17
N HIS A 188 3.15 -2.49 -16.97
CA HIS A 188 1.72 -2.28 -17.02
C HIS A 188 1.13 -2.38 -15.62
N ARG A 189 0.55 -1.28 -15.11
CA ARG A 189 -0.12 -1.24 -13.83
C ARG A 189 -1.59 -1.55 -14.03
N ILE A 190 -2.02 -2.71 -13.59
CA ILE A 190 -3.36 -3.23 -13.81
C ILE A 190 -4.22 -3.12 -12.55
N ARG A 191 -5.51 -2.89 -12.74
CA ARG A 191 -6.49 -2.84 -11.65
C ARG A 191 -7.64 -3.80 -11.94
N ARG A 192 -8.18 -4.37 -10.89
CA ARG A 192 -9.44 -5.11 -10.96
C ARG A 192 -10.59 -4.15 -11.28
N SER A 193 -11.64 -4.63 -11.92
CA SER A 193 -12.84 -3.84 -12.19
C SER A 193 -13.42 -3.25 -10.92
N TRP A 194 -13.46 -4.05 -9.85
CA TRP A 194 -13.92 -3.59 -8.53
C TRP A 194 -13.14 -2.39 -8.01
N ASP A 195 -11.82 -2.40 -8.11
CA ASP A 195 -10.96 -1.29 -7.70
C ASP A 195 -11.21 -0.05 -8.56
N SER A 196 -11.34 -0.23 -9.88
CA SER A 196 -11.61 0.86 -10.82
C SER A 196 -12.96 1.53 -10.58
N GLU A 197 -13.98 0.75 -10.20
CA GLU A 197 -15.32 1.26 -9.88
C GLU A 197 -15.39 1.94 -8.50
N LYS A 198 -14.74 1.38 -7.49
CA LYS A 198 -14.94 1.81 -6.10
C LYS A 198 -13.92 2.85 -5.64
N TRP A 199 -12.71 2.78 -6.10
CA TRP A 199 -11.63 3.69 -5.69
C TRP A 199 -11.95 5.19 -5.89
N PRO A 200 -12.57 5.62 -7.01
CA PRO A 200 -12.95 7.02 -7.17
C PRO A 200 -13.84 7.57 -6.06
N HIS A 201 -14.59 6.71 -5.38
CA HIS A 201 -15.47 7.08 -4.28
C HIS A 201 -14.76 7.16 -2.90
N ALA A 202 -13.51 6.71 -2.81
CA ALA A 202 -12.74 6.69 -1.57
C ALA A 202 -12.11 8.07 -1.24
N HIS A 203 -12.91 9.15 -1.26
CA HIS A 203 -12.47 10.52 -0.99
C HIS A 203 -12.96 11.11 0.34
N GLY A 204 -13.77 10.39 1.07
CA GLY A 204 -14.29 10.76 2.39
C GLY A 204 -14.09 9.63 3.39
N GLY A 205 -14.69 9.77 4.58
CA GLY A 205 -14.69 8.70 5.57
C GLY A 205 -15.55 7.50 5.13
N PHE A 206 -15.46 6.41 5.88
CA PHE A 206 -16.14 5.14 5.58
C PHE A 206 -17.63 5.27 5.24
N PHE A 207 -18.38 6.07 6.00
CA PHE A 207 -19.83 6.22 5.78
C PHE A 207 -20.15 6.91 4.46
N ALA A 208 -19.36 7.92 4.06
CA ALA A 208 -19.51 8.56 2.76
C ALA A 208 -19.16 7.59 1.61
N PHE A 209 -18.08 6.84 1.75
CA PHE A 209 -17.72 5.78 0.81
C PHE A 209 -18.82 4.72 0.68
N ARG A 210 -19.30 4.20 1.81
CA ARG A 210 -20.37 3.19 1.83
C ARG A 210 -21.66 3.67 1.16
N ALA A 211 -22.03 4.94 1.36
CA ALA A 211 -23.19 5.51 0.70
C ALA A 211 -23.00 5.59 -0.83
N ALA A 212 -21.84 6.04 -1.28
CA ALA A 212 -21.54 6.21 -2.69
C ALA A 212 -21.43 4.88 -3.48
N VAL A 213 -21.00 3.79 -2.83
CA VAL A 213 -20.85 2.47 -3.51
C VAL A 213 -22.07 1.57 -3.41
N LYS A 214 -23.11 1.97 -2.66
CA LYS A 214 -24.38 1.23 -2.55
C LYS A 214 -25.44 1.72 -3.55
N SER A 215 -25.19 2.88 -4.14
CA SER A 215 -26.01 3.47 -5.20
C SER A 215 -25.60 2.90 -6.56
#